data_41316f3f05280985edcde49afb629955
#
_entry.id   41316f3f05280985edcde49afb629955
#
_cell.length_a   1.000
_cell.length_b   1.000
_cell.length_c   1.000
_cell.angle_alpha   90.00
_cell.angle_beta   90.00
_cell.angle_gamma   90.00
#
_symmetry.space_group_name_H-M   'P 1'
#
loop_
_entity.id
_entity.type
_entity.pdbx_description
1 polymer ?
#
loop_
_entity_poly.entity_id
_entity_poly.type
_entity_poly.pdbx_seq_one_letter_code
_entity_poly.pdbx_strand_id
1 'polypeptide(L)'
;MHIKMVHDKIKDFECSICDYKFSAKQSLKIHIKRVHDKIKDFECSKCDYKCSTNGSLKSHIKACTGETHCSSGEYEIMKILEKFNINYDYNESYKVRHKSYLRWDFIIEINNEKAFIEYDGTQHFRPVKFGGMGEERALIEFNKTVLRDSLKNEFCEDHNLKLLRIPYYEKENIESLIKDFLKL
;
A
#
# COMPACT_ATOMS: atom_id res chain seq x y z
N MET A 1 -22.42 -19.73 -25.25
CA MET A 1 -21.25 -20.18 -24.46
C MET A 1 -20.84 -19.18 -23.38
N HIS A 2 -20.77 -17.88 -23.67
CA HIS A 2 -20.43 -16.80 -22.70
C HIS A 2 -21.37 -16.75 -21.47
N ILE A 3 -22.69 -16.86 -21.66
CA ILE A 3 -23.70 -16.84 -20.59
C ILE A 3 -23.45 -17.96 -19.57
N LYS A 4 -23.15 -19.19 -20.04
CA LYS A 4 -22.94 -20.38 -19.20
C LYS A 4 -21.72 -20.24 -18.28
N MET A 5 -20.65 -19.57 -18.74
CA MET A 5 -19.41 -19.39 -17.97
C MET A 5 -19.46 -18.23 -16.95
N VAL A 6 -20.19 -17.16 -17.27
CA VAL A 6 -20.16 -15.91 -16.48
C VAL A 6 -21.36 -15.82 -15.53
N HIS A 7 -22.53 -16.22 -15.97
CA HIS A 7 -23.77 -16.06 -15.19
C HIS A 7 -24.15 -17.28 -14.36
N ASP A 8 -23.94 -18.49 -14.85
CA ASP A 8 -24.32 -19.72 -14.12
C ASP A 8 -23.21 -20.23 -13.19
N LYS A 9 -22.00 -19.62 -13.20
CA LYS A 9 -20.84 -20.03 -12.39
C LYS A 9 -20.52 -21.52 -12.46
N ILE A 10 -20.86 -22.18 -13.61
CA ILE A 10 -20.63 -23.61 -13.81
C ILE A 10 -19.14 -23.91 -13.85
N LYS A 11 -18.67 -24.84 -13.02
CA LYS A 11 -17.28 -25.25 -12.88
C LYS A 11 -17.12 -26.68 -13.43
N ASP A 12 -16.90 -26.79 -14.74
CA ASP A 12 -16.84 -28.07 -15.46
C ASP A 12 -15.44 -28.74 -15.41
N PHE A 13 -14.42 -28.06 -14.89
CA PHE A 13 -13.06 -28.59 -14.88
C PHE A 13 -12.64 -28.92 -13.45
N GLU A 14 -12.61 -30.21 -13.13
CA GLU A 14 -12.25 -30.71 -11.80
C GLU A 14 -10.75 -31.03 -11.72
N CYS A 15 -10.13 -30.76 -10.58
CA CYS A 15 -8.79 -31.20 -10.31
C CYS A 15 -8.80 -32.69 -9.94
N SER A 16 -7.95 -33.48 -10.58
CA SER A 16 -7.83 -34.92 -10.29
C SER A 16 -7.10 -35.24 -8.99
N ILE A 17 -6.53 -34.25 -8.34
CA ILE A 17 -5.67 -34.41 -7.14
C ILE A 17 -6.34 -33.82 -5.89
N CYS A 18 -7.26 -32.87 -6.05
CA CYS A 18 -8.04 -32.29 -4.95
C CYS A 18 -9.44 -31.89 -5.41
N ASP A 19 -10.34 -31.52 -4.50
CA ASP A 19 -11.76 -31.26 -4.76
C ASP A 19 -12.04 -29.89 -5.43
N TYR A 20 -11.00 -29.19 -5.89
CA TYR A 20 -11.16 -27.89 -6.53
C TYR A 20 -11.69 -27.98 -7.95
N LYS A 21 -12.69 -27.14 -8.27
CA LYS A 21 -13.34 -27.05 -9.58
C LYS A 21 -13.22 -25.66 -10.17
N PHE A 22 -13.03 -25.61 -11.49
CA PHE A 22 -12.77 -24.36 -12.23
C PHE A 22 -13.75 -24.20 -13.40
N SER A 23 -14.05 -22.96 -13.75
CA SER A 23 -14.87 -22.62 -14.92
C SER A 23 -14.08 -22.64 -16.24
N ALA A 24 -12.75 -22.75 -16.19
CA ALA A 24 -11.88 -22.76 -17.37
C ALA A 24 -10.74 -23.79 -17.23
N LYS A 25 -10.45 -24.51 -18.31
CA LYS A 25 -9.36 -25.48 -18.39
C LYS A 25 -7.99 -24.88 -18.09
N GLN A 26 -7.78 -23.61 -18.48
CA GLN A 26 -6.54 -22.90 -18.22
C GLN A 26 -6.33 -22.62 -16.72
N SER A 27 -7.40 -22.29 -16.01
CA SER A 27 -7.36 -22.07 -14.55
C SER A 27 -7.02 -23.36 -13.80
N LEU A 28 -7.56 -24.51 -14.24
CA LEU A 28 -7.21 -25.82 -13.71
C LEU A 28 -5.70 -26.14 -13.95
N LYS A 29 -5.18 -25.92 -15.16
CA LYS A 29 -3.75 -26.14 -15.46
C LYS A 29 -2.85 -25.29 -14.56
N ILE A 30 -3.20 -24.01 -14.37
CA ILE A 30 -2.45 -23.11 -13.48
C ILE A 30 -2.51 -23.59 -12.04
N HIS A 31 -3.68 -24.05 -11.57
CA HIS A 31 -3.85 -24.60 -10.24
C HIS A 31 -2.97 -25.84 -10.02
N ILE A 32 -2.99 -26.83 -10.91
CA ILE A 32 -2.16 -28.04 -10.80
C ILE A 32 -0.69 -27.65 -10.70
N LYS A 33 -0.21 -26.83 -11.64
CA LYS A 33 1.17 -26.37 -11.69
C LYS A 33 1.64 -25.67 -10.39
N ARG A 34 0.78 -24.87 -9.77
CA ARG A 34 1.12 -24.09 -8.58
C ARG A 34 0.96 -24.82 -7.27
N VAL A 35 -0.13 -25.60 -7.16
CA VAL A 35 -0.52 -26.24 -5.88
C VAL A 35 0.06 -27.64 -5.76
N HIS A 36 -0.02 -28.45 -6.81
CA HIS A 36 0.39 -29.83 -6.77
C HIS A 36 1.83 -30.04 -7.22
N ASP A 37 2.21 -29.47 -8.36
CA ASP A 37 3.59 -29.59 -8.88
C ASP A 37 4.55 -28.62 -8.18
N LYS A 38 4.04 -27.61 -7.44
CA LYS A 38 4.82 -26.60 -6.69
C LYS A 38 5.89 -25.91 -7.56
N ILE A 39 5.62 -25.79 -8.86
CA ILE A 39 6.55 -25.19 -9.82
C ILE A 39 6.67 -23.68 -9.56
N LYS A 40 7.90 -23.21 -9.43
CA LYS A 40 8.26 -21.81 -9.21
C LYS A 40 9.06 -21.31 -10.41
N ASP A 41 8.36 -20.82 -11.44
CA ASP A 41 8.97 -20.39 -12.72
C ASP A 41 9.61 -18.99 -12.66
N PHE A 42 9.39 -18.25 -11.59
CA PHE A 42 9.87 -16.88 -11.46
C PHE A 42 10.97 -16.82 -10.41
N GLU A 43 12.17 -16.41 -10.81
CA GLU A 43 13.36 -16.32 -9.98
C GLU A 43 13.78 -14.87 -9.77
N CYS A 44 14.25 -14.54 -8.57
CA CYS A 44 14.86 -13.25 -8.30
C CYS A 44 16.29 -13.20 -8.87
N SER A 45 16.64 -12.13 -9.58
CA SER A 45 17.99 -11.90 -10.08
C SER A 45 19.00 -11.45 -9.03
N LYS A 46 18.55 -11.20 -7.79
CA LYS A 46 19.35 -10.65 -6.70
C LYS A 46 19.60 -11.64 -5.55
N CYS A 47 18.76 -12.68 -5.43
CA CYS A 47 18.88 -13.73 -4.40
C CYS A 47 18.21 -15.02 -4.89
N ASP A 48 18.29 -16.10 -4.12
CA ASP A 48 17.79 -17.45 -4.46
C ASP A 48 16.25 -17.59 -4.33
N TYR A 49 15.51 -16.48 -4.14
CA TYR A 49 14.07 -16.54 -4.03
C TYR A 49 13.40 -16.93 -5.34
N LYS A 50 12.49 -17.91 -5.26
CA LYS A 50 11.69 -18.40 -6.38
C LYS A 50 10.21 -18.42 -6.02
N CYS A 51 9.35 -18.04 -6.96
CA CYS A 51 7.91 -18.03 -6.77
C CYS A 51 7.14 -18.45 -8.02
N SER A 52 5.84 -18.70 -7.87
CA SER A 52 4.98 -19.23 -8.93
C SER A 52 4.24 -18.14 -9.72
N THR A 53 4.42 -16.85 -9.40
CA THR A 53 3.75 -15.74 -10.11
C THR A 53 4.68 -14.54 -10.31
N ASN A 54 4.47 -13.83 -11.43
CA ASN A 54 5.17 -12.58 -11.69
C ASN A 54 4.81 -11.49 -10.66
N GLY A 55 3.57 -11.47 -10.14
CA GLY A 55 3.16 -10.54 -9.08
C GLY A 55 3.95 -10.76 -7.79
N SER A 56 4.10 -12.01 -7.35
CA SER A 56 4.92 -12.37 -6.18
C SER A 56 6.39 -12.02 -6.39
N LEU A 57 6.93 -12.23 -7.62
CA LEU A 57 8.30 -11.84 -7.92
C LEU A 57 8.50 -10.33 -7.84
N LYS A 58 7.60 -9.53 -8.44
CA LYS A 58 7.66 -8.07 -8.37
C LYS A 58 7.64 -7.56 -6.94
N SER A 59 6.73 -8.09 -6.09
CA SER A 59 6.66 -7.73 -4.67
C SER A 59 7.95 -8.11 -3.93
N HIS A 60 8.49 -9.31 -4.22
CA HIS A 60 9.75 -9.75 -3.62
C HIS A 60 10.95 -8.89 -4.07
N ILE A 61 11.06 -8.55 -5.37
CA ILE A 61 12.17 -7.72 -5.87
C ILE A 61 12.19 -6.38 -5.13
N LYS A 62 11.05 -5.72 -4.95
CA LYS A 62 10.97 -4.48 -4.18
C LYS A 62 11.51 -4.64 -2.75
N ALA A 63 11.11 -5.70 -2.06
CA ALA A 63 11.61 -5.99 -0.71
C ALA A 63 13.12 -6.36 -0.72
N CYS A 64 13.56 -7.12 -1.72
CA CYS A 64 14.94 -7.60 -1.84
C CYS A 64 15.93 -6.49 -2.23
N THR A 65 15.49 -5.50 -3.01
CA THR A 65 16.31 -4.34 -3.43
C THR A 65 16.26 -3.19 -2.43
N GLY A 66 15.47 -3.33 -1.35
CA GLY A 66 15.24 -2.24 -0.41
C GLY A 66 14.33 -1.13 -0.96
N GLU A 67 13.75 -1.34 -2.16
CA GLU A 67 12.72 -0.45 -2.68
C GLU A 67 11.48 -0.57 -1.78
N THR A 68 11.25 0.44 -0.98
CA THR A 68 10.09 0.51 -0.10
C THR A 68 8.80 0.43 -0.90
N HIS A 69 7.78 -0.26 -0.36
CA HIS A 69 6.42 -0.24 -0.91
C HIS A 69 5.77 1.12 -0.63
N CYS A 70 6.26 2.15 -1.30
CA CYS A 70 5.72 3.49 -1.18
C CYS A 70 4.95 3.90 -2.44
N SER A 71 4.01 4.82 -2.30
CA SER A 71 3.37 5.48 -3.42
C SER A 71 4.38 6.38 -4.16
N SER A 72 4.04 6.80 -5.39
CA SER A 72 4.92 7.71 -6.13
C SER A 72 5.08 9.08 -5.45
N GLY A 73 4.11 9.51 -4.64
CA GLY A 73 4.22 10.75 -3.85
C GLY A 73 5.10 10.57 -2.63
N GLU A 74 4.94 9.48 -1.89
CA GLU A 74 5.83 9.15 -0.77
C GLU A 74 7.29 9.01 -1.24
N TYR A 75 7.52 8.38 -2.40
CA TYR A 75 8.87 8.28 -2.97
C TYR A 75 9.47 9.66 -3.29
N GLU A 76 8.67 10.59 -3.80
CA GLU A 76 9.13 11.96 -4.06
C GLU A 76 9.45 12.70 -2.75
N ILE A 77 8.64 12.53 -1.71
CA ILE A 77 8.93 13.07 -0.36
C ILE A 77 10.26 12.53 0.17
N MET A 78 10.51 11.22 0.08
CA MET A 78 11.79 10.62 0.48
C MET A 78 12.97 11.29 -0.19
N LYS A 79 12.95 11.42 -1.53
CA LYS A 79 14.02 12.06 -2.29
C LYS A 79 14.27 13.51 -1.85
N ILE A 80 13.21 14.24 -1.55
CA ILE A 80 13.31 15.63 -1.11
C ILE A 80 13.91 15.71 0.29
N LEU A 81 13.47 14.87 1.23
CA LEU A 81 14.04 14.81 2.58
C LEU A 81 15.52 14.43 2.54
N GLU A 82 15.91 13.44 1.73
CA GLU A 82 17.30 13.05 1.49
C GLU A 82 18.14 14.19 0.89
N LYS A 83 17.58 14.89 -0.11
CA LYS A 83 18.21 16.06 -0.75
C LYS A 83 18.56 17.16 0.26
N PHE A 84 17.72 17.36 1.28
CA PHE A 84 17.92 18.33 2.35
C PHE A 84 18.63 17.77 3.59
N ASN A 85 19.10 16.50 3.53
CA ASN A 85 19.73 15.80 4.66
C ASN A 85 18.84 15.75 5.91
N ILE A 86 17.53 15.60 5.74
CA ILE A 86 16.56 15.43 6.82
C ILE A 86 16.44 13.95 7.12
N ASN A 87 16.73 13.55 8.35
CA ASN A 87 16.47 12.18 8.81
C ASN A 87 14.98 11.97 9.03
N TYR A 88 14.49 10.80 8.64
CA TYR A 88 13.09 10.42 8.79
C TYR A 88 12.92 8.93 9.12
N ASP A 89 11.86 8.62 9.86
CA ASP A 89 11.32 7.27 9.99
C ASP A 89 10.15 7.13 9.02
N TYR A 90 10.18 6.09 8.17
CA TYR A 90 9.16 5.87 7.14
C TYR A 90 8.17 4.79 7.54
N ASN A 91 6.86 5.06 7.36
CA ASN A 91 5.76 4.13 7.58
C ASN A 91 5.75 3.52 8.99
N GLU A 92 6.09 4.34 9.99
CA GLU A 92 6.26 3.93 11.38
C GLU A 92 5.01 4.17 12.22
N SER A 93 4.87 3.33 13.24
CA SER A 93 3.77 3.41 14.20
C SER A 93 4.17 4.26 15.41
N TYR A 94 3.48 5.37 15.61
CA TYR A 94 3.68 6.24 16.76
C TYR A 94 2.57 6.09 17.78
N LYS A 95 2.94 6.01 19.06
CA LYS A 95 1.99 5.86 20.16
C LYS A 95 1.25 7.16 20.40
N VAL A 96 -0.06 7.15 20.24
CA VAL A 96 -0.92 8.35 20.43
C VAL A 96 -1.68 8.35 21.75
N ARG A 97 -2.05 7.17 22.29
CA ARG A 97 -2.72 6.98 23.57
C ARG A 97 -2.28 5.65 24.21
N HIS A 98 -2.70 5.39 25.45
CA HIS A 98 -2.44 4.10 26.09
C HIS A 98 -3.00 2.95 25.21
N LYS A 99 -2.11 2.07 24.72
CA LYS A 99 -2.40 0.94 23.80
C LYS A 99 -2.93 1.33 22.40
N SER A 100 -2.88 2.62 22.01
CA SER A 100 -3.28 3.07 20.67
C SER A 100 -2.09 3.61 19.89
N TYR A 101 -1.93 3.12 18.66
CA TYR A 101 -0.88 3.52 17.74
C TYR A 101 -1.51 3.97 16.42
N LEU A 102 -0.99 5.04 15.85
CA LEU A 102 -1.30 5.48 14.49
C LEU A 102 -0.03 5.33 13.65
N ARG A 103 -0.20 4.84 12.44
CA ARG A 103 0.89 4.71 11.47
C ARG A 103 0.98 6.00 10.67
N TRP A 104 2.19 6.54 10.56
CA TRP A 104 2.52 7.76 9.87
C TRP A 104 3.40 7.48 8.65
N ASP A 105 3.20 8.21 7.56
CA ASP A 105 4.03 8.03 6.38
C ASP A 105 5.46 8.46 6.69
N PHE A 106 5.65 9.63 7.31
CA PHE A 106 6.96 10.09 7.75
C PHE A 106 6.90 10.74 9.13
N ILE A 107 7.87 10.39 9.95
CA ILE A 107 8.16 11.07 11.21
C ILE A 107 9.54 11.70 11.07
N ILE A 108 9.63 13.00 11.27
CA ILE A 108 10.88 13.76 11.21
C ILE A 108 11.11 14.50 12.52
N GLU A 109 12.28 15.09 12.67
CA GLU A 109 12.61 15.92 13.84
C GLU A 109 12.99 17.34 13.38
N ILE A 110 12.32 18.34 13.93
CA ILE A 110 12.58 19.75 13.68
C ILE A 110 12.81 20.42 15.03
N ASN A 111 14.01 20.98 15.24
CA ASN A 111 14.39 21.65 16.50
C ASN A 111 14.19 20.79 17.75
N ASN A 112 14.53 19.49 17.68
CA ASN A 112 14.34 18.48 18.73
C ASN A 112 12.85 18.16 19.05
N GLU A 113 11.92 18.55 18.20
CA GLU A 113 10.51 18.19 18.30
C GLU A 113 10.09 17.29 17.14
N LYS A 114 9.23 16.31 17.43
CA LYS A 114 8.67 15.44 16.39
C LYS A 114 7.72 16.24 15.51
N ALA A 115 7.81 15.98 14.21
CA ALA A 115 6.89 16.50 13.20
C ALA A 115 6.52 15.38 12.23
N PHE A 116 5.35 15.48 11.62
CA PHE A 116 4.77 14.42 10.81
C PHE A 116 4.47 14.92 9.40
N ILE A 117 4.68 14.06 8.40
CA ILE A 117 4.30 14.32 7.01
C ILE A 117 3.46 13.13 6.53
N GLU A 118 2.32 13.42 5.90
CA GLU A 118 1.39 12.46 5.31
C GLU A 118 1.20 12.76 3.83
N TYR A 119 1.18 11.74 2.98
CA TYR A 119 0.80 11.86 1.58
C TYR A 119 -0.59 11.30 1.35
N ASP A 120 -1.55 12.18 1.17
CA ASP A 120 -2.95 11.82 1.03
C ASP A 120 -3.30 11.43 -0.41
N GLY A 121 -3.34 10.14 -0.68
CA GLY A 121 -3.81 9.59 -1.94
C GLY A 121 -5.32 9.79 -2.16
N THR A 122 -5.82 9.41 -3.33
CA THR A 122 -7.22 9.57 -3.72
C THR A 122 -8.22 8.97 -2.71
N GLN A 123 -7.82 7.92 -1.99
CA GLN A 123 -8.64 7.23 -0.98
C GLN A 123 -8.93 8.07 0.27
N HIS A 124 -8.22 9.18 0.49
CA HIS A 124 -8.50 10.13 1.57
C HIS A 124 -9.63 11.10 1.23
N PHE A 125 -10.00 11.22 -0.06
CA PHE A 125 -10.97 12.20 -0.54
C PHE A 125 -12.26 11.59 -1.07
N ARG A 126 -12.24 10.32 -1.46
CA ARG A 126 -13.42 9.61 -1.98
C ARG A 126 -13.27 8.08 -1.85
N PRO A 127 -14.38 7.33 -1.84
CA PRO A 127 -14.32 5.87 -1.91
C PRO A 127 -13.62 5.40 -3.19
N VAL A 128 -12.66 4.47 -3.06
CA VAL A 128 -11.92 3.90 -4.19
C VAL A 128 -12.07 2.38 -4.18
N LYS A 129 -12.44 1.81 -5.32
CA LYS A 129 -12.61 0.35 -5.50
C LYS A 129 -11.27 -0.29 -5.86
N PHE A 130 -10.49 -0.70 -4.88
CA PHE A 130 -9.26 -1.44 -5.11
C PHE A 130 -9.53 -2.93 -5.33
N GLY A 131 -8.85 -3.55 -6.30
CA GLY A 131 -8.83 -5.00 -6.47
C GLY A 131 -10.20 -5.64 -6.73
N GLY A 132 -11.15 -4.93 -7.37
CA GLY A 132 -12.51 -5.46 -7.63
C GLY A 132 -13.46 -5.39 -6.43
N MET A 133 -13.14 -4.60 -5.42
CA MET A 133 -13.97 -4.32 -4.25
C MET A 133 -15.35 -3.73 -4.65
N GLY A 134 -16.42 -4.20 -3.99
CA GLY A 134 -17.76 -3.63 -4.15
C GLY A 134 -17.89 -2.22 -3.56
N GLU A 135 -18.96 -1.50 -3.93
CA GLU A 135 -19.20 -0.11 -3.50
C GLU A 135 -19.32 0.05 -1.99
N GLU A 136 -20.13 -0.81 -1.37
CA GLU A 136 -20.34 -0.81 0.09
C GLU A 136 -19.02 -0.95 0.85
N ARG A 137 -18.17 -1.89 0.44
CA ARG A 137 -16.88 -2.09 1.07
C ARG A 137 -15.93 -0.92 0.82
N ALA A 138 -15.95 -0.31 -0.37
CA ALA A 138 -15.17 0.88 -0.67
C ALA A 138 -15.57 2.07 0.22
N LEU A 139 -16.87 2.22 0.49
CA LEU A 139 -17.38 3.25 1.41
C LEU A 139 -16.96 2.99 2.86
N ILE A 140 -17.00 1.74 3.32
CA ILE A 140 -16.54 1.37 4.66
C ILE A 140 -15.05 1.70 4.83
N GLU A 141 -14.20 1.34 3.87
CA GLU A 141 -12.77 1.64 3.94
C GLU A 141 -12.48 3.15 3.87
N PHE A 142 -13.24 3.89 3.07
CA PHE A 142 -13.17 5.36 3.05
C PHE A 142 -13.48 5.96 4.43
N ASN A 143 -14.59 5.55 5.06
CA ASN A 143 -14.97 6.04 6.39
C ASN A 143 -13.91 5.72 7.46
N LYS A 144 -13.27 4.54 7.39
CA LYS A 144 -12.14 4.21 8.27
C LYS A 144 -10.92 5.10 8.03
N THR A 145 -10.68 5.49 6.77
CA THR A 145 -9.59 6.41 6.43
C THR A 145 -9.85 7.79 7.00
N VAL A 146 -11.05 8.34 6.78
CA VAL A 146 -11.48 9.63 7.35
C VAL A 146 -11.33 9.66 8.88
N LEU A 147 -11.76 8.57 9.56
CA LEU A 147 -11.62 8.48 11.02
C LEU A 147 -10.14 8.49 11.45
N ARG A 148 -9.26 7.74 10.76
CA ARG A 148 -7.83 7.74 11.09
C ARG A 148 -7.19 9.10 10.87
N ASP A 149 -7.58 9.79 9.80
CA ASP A 149 -7.09 11.13 9.49
C ASP A 149 -7.51 12.14 10.56
N SER A 150 -8.78 12.09 11.02
CA SER A 150 -9.27 12.89 12.12
C SER A 150 -8.46 12.66 13.40
N LEU A 151 -8.22 11.39 13.77
CA LEU A 151 -7.43 11.03 14.95
C LEU A 151 -5.98 11.53 14.85
N LYS A 152 -5.36 11.52 13.66
CA LYS A 152 -4.03 12.07 13.44
C LYS A 152 -4.00 13.59 13.63
N ASN A 153 -4.99 14.29 13.06
CA ASN A 153 -5.09 15.74 13.20
C ASN A 153 -5.30 16.14 14.67
N GLU A 154 -6.29 15.54 15.35
CA GLU A 154 -6.54 15.78 16.78
C GLU A 154 -5.29 15.51 17.63
N PHE A 155 -4.58 14.41 17.37
CA PHE A 155 -3.35 14.11 18.10
C PHE A 155 -2.30 15.20 17.95
N CYS A 156 -2.07 15.69 16.73
CA CYS A 156 -1.09 16.74 16.50
C CYS A 156 -1.52 18.08 17.12
N GLU A 157 -2.79 18.43 17.04
CA GLU A 157 -3.36 19.63 17.65
C GLU A 157 -3.25 19.59 19.18
N ASP A 158 -3.69 18.50 19.83
CA ASP A 158 -3.67 18.33 21.28
C ASP A 158 -2.25 18.42 21.88
N HIS A 159 -1.23 18.02 21.10
CA HIS A 159 0.17 17.97 21.54
C HIS A 159 1.01 19.11 20.95
N ASN A 160 0.39 20.05 20.23
CA ASN A 160 1.07 21.15 19.54
C ASN A 160 2.21 20.67 18.61
N LEU A 161 1.99 19.53 17.92
CA LEU A 161 2.94 18.92 16.99
C LEU A 161 2.68 19.40 15.56
N LYS A 162 3.74 19.57 14.79
CA LYS A 162 3.63 19.96 13.39
C LYS A 162 3.18 18.77 12.54
N LEU A 163 2.19 18.99 11.69
CA LEU A 163 1.71 18.02 10.69
C LEU A 163 1.61 18.70 9.32
N LEU A 164 2.28 18.14 8.33
CA LEU A 164 2.13 18.48 6.93
C LEU A 164 1.34 17.37 6.23
N ARG A 165 0.17 17.72 5.66
CA ARG A 165 -0.59 16.83 4.80
C ARG A 165 -0.46 17.29 3.35
N ILE A 166 -0.01 16.38 2.47
CA ILE A 166 0.21 16.66 1.05
C ILE A 166 -0.80 15.84 0.24
N PRO A 167 -1.87 16.46 -0.28
CA PRO A 167 -2.85 15.77 -1.09
C PRO A 167 -2.27 15.39 -2.46
N TYR A 168 -2.74 14.27 -3.03
CA TYR A 168 -2.23 13.71 -4.28
C TYR A 168 -2.25 14.69 -5.47
N TYR A 169 -3.15 15.66 -5.47
CA TYR A 169 -3.25 16.68 -6.52
C TYR A 169 -2.21 17.81 -6.37
N GLU A 170 -1.50 17.87 -5.23
CA GLU A 170 -0.37 18.78 -4.99
C GLU A 170 0.99 18.12 -5.28
N LYS A 171 0.99 17.01 -6.01
CA LYS A 171 2.20 16.22 -6.27
C LYS A 171 3.33 17.04 -6.89
N GLU A 172 3.03 17.96 -7.78
CA GLU A 172 4.02 18.83 -8.43
C GLU A 172 4.60 19.89 -7.48
N ASN A 173 3.93 20.15 -6.35
CA ASN A 173 4.30 21.16 -5.37
C ASN A 173 4.98 20.59 -4.11
N ILE A 174 5.24 19.28 -4.05
CA ILE A 174 5.77 18.58 -2.86
C ILE A 174 7.03 19.28 -2.32
N GLU A 175 7.99 19.63 -3.18
CA GLU A 175 9.24 20.26 -2.75
C GLU A 175 8.99 21.63 -2.11
N SER A 176 8.13 22.46 -2.69
CA SER A 176 7.77 23.76 -2.13
C SER A 176 7.09 23.64 -0.79
N LEU A 177 6.10 22.73 -0.67
CA LEU A 177 5.37 22.49 0.58
C LEU A 177 6.29 22.01 1.71
N ILE A 178 7.25 21.13 1.39
CA ILE A 178 8.22 20.66 2.38
C ILE A 178 9.18 21.79 2.80
N LYS A 179 9.67 22.61 1.86
CA LYS A 179 10.53 23.77 2.18
C LYS A 179 9.83 24.74 3.12
N ASP A 180 8.59 25.09 2.80
CA ASP A 180 7.79 26.01 3.62
C ASP A 180 7.56 25.44 5.03
N PHE A 181 7.28 24.13 5.11
CA PHE A 181 7.08 23.42 6.37
C PHE A 181 8.34 23.38 7.24
N LEU A 182 9.50 23.16 6.61
CA LEU A 182 10.80 23.11 7.26
C LEU A 182 11.43 24.51 7.48
N LYS A 183 10.87 25.56 6.86
CA LYS A 183 11.41 26.94 6.82
C LYS A 183 12.83 27.00 6.21
N LEU A 184 13.01 26.30 5.08
CA LEU A 184 14.24 26.25 4.28
C LEU A 184 14.25 27.28 3.17
#